data_bef23e39bb81a5449fb6355e3faf4cb1
#
_entry.id   bef23e39bb81a5449fb6355e3faf4cb1
#
_cell.length_a   1.000
_cell.length_b   1.000
_cell.length_c   1.000
_cell.angle_alpha   90.00
_cell.angle_beta   90.00
_cell.angle_gamma   90.00
#
_symmetry.space_group_name_H-M   'P 1'
#
loop_
_entity.id
_entity.type
_entity.pdbx_description
1 polymer ?
#
loop_
_entity_poly.entity_id
_entity_poly.type
_entity_poly.pdbx_seq_one_letter_code
_entity_poly.pdbx_strand_id
1 'polypeptide(L)'
;ILVLRSEMEIPEDMKQKIGLFCNVRAEDVIQNLTAPSLYEVPLWLEKEGLADVVCHHLKLECRQPDLKEWQEMIGRVHSCNKKVTIGLVGKYVELEDAYLSVAEALRHGGFENSAEVDIKWIQSENLNENTVAEMLHGCDGIIVPGGFGDRGIEGMIEAIKYAREHKIPMFGICLGMQMSVVEFARHVAGLEGANSSEFGDTPYPVIDIMDSQKDITEKGGTMRLGLYPCKLADNSRCAEIYSAPQNLIRERHRHRWEFNNEYRKLLEDKGLMLAGLSPDEKLVEIVELPKNVHPWFVGVQSVSYTHLTLPTNSLV
;
A
#
# COMPACT_ATOMS: atom_id res chain seq x y z
N ILE A 1 -31.49 3.55 16.00
CA ILE A 1 -30.91 2.21 15.80
C ILE A 1 -29.74 2.06 16.74
N LEU A 2 -29.63 0.94 17.42
CA LEU A 2 -28.50 0.57 18.26
C LEU A 2 -27.80 -0.64 17.68
N VAL A 3 -26.47 -0.56 17.50
CA VAL A 3 -25.65 -1.71 17.10
C VAL A 3 -24.81 -2.11 18.31
N LEU A 4 -25.09 -3.29 18.85
CA LEU A 4 -24.48 -3.80 20.07
C LEU A 4 -23.37 -4.78 19.74
N ARG A 5 -22.13 -4.42 20.05
CA ARG A 5 -21.01 -5.35 19.92
C ARG A 5 -20.95 -6.28 21.14
N SER A 6 -20.92 -7.56 20.88
CA SER A 6 -20.87 -8.61 21.91
C SER A 6 -20.02 -9.80 21.43
N GLU A 7 -19.45 -10.53 22.38
CA GLU A 7 -18.78 -11.82 22.12
C GLU A 7 -19.76 -12.99 22.10
N MET A 8 -20.91 -12.82 22.74
CA MET A 8 -21.97 -13.84 22.83
C MET A 8 -23.27 -13.30 22.27
N GLU A 9 -24.12 -14.21 21.82
CA GLU A 9 -25.47 -13.88 21.38
C GLU A 9 -26.25 -13.13 22.47
N ILE A 10 -26.95 -12.08 22.07
CA ILE A 10 -27.76 -11.25 22.97
C ILE A 10 -29.19 -11.81 22.92
N PRO A 11 -29.70 -12.35 24.04
CA PRO A 11 -31.06 -12.87 24.09
C PRO A 11 -32.12 -11.80 23.80
N GLU A 12 -33.24 -12.20 23.26
CA GLU A 12 -34.34 -11.32 22.85
C GLU A 12 -34.88 -10.46 24.00
N ASP A 13 -35.00 -11.05 25.21
CA ASP A 13 -35.43 -10.32 26.39
C ASP A 13 -34.45 -9.22 26.80
N MET A 14 -33.14 -9.40 26.52
CA MET A 14 -32.12 -8.39 26.74
C MET A 14 -32.20 -7.29 25.67
N LYS A 15 -32.42 -7.62 24.38
CA LYS A 15 -32.67 -6.63 23.32
C LYS A 15 -33.87 -5.75 23.70
N GLN A 16 -34.96 -6.35 24.19
CA GLN A 16 -36.14 -5.62 24.64
C GLN A 16 -35.85 -4.68 25.81
N LYS A 17 -35.10 -5.13 26.84
CA LYS A 17 -34.68 -4.27 27.96
C LYS A 17 -33.84 -3.12 27.50
N ILE A 18 -32.84 -3.36 26.65
CA ILE A 18 -31.97 -2.31 26.11
C ILE A 18 -32.79 -1.32 25.28
N GLY A 19 -33.69 -1.80 24.44
CA GLY A 19 -34.60 -0.97 23.67
C GLY A 19 -35.44 -0.05 24.56
N LEU A 20 -35.99 -0.60 25.64
CA LEU A 20 -36.76 0.18 26.60
C LEU A 20 -35.93 1.28 27.27
N PHE A 21 -34.71 0.96 27.75
CA PHE A 21 -33.85 1.94 28.42
C PHE A 21 -33.33 3.02 27.45
N CYS A 22 -33.11 2.67 26.19
CA CYS A 22 -32.60 3.59 25.17
C CYS A 22 -33.72 4.28 24.38
N ASN A 23 -34.98 4.01 24.70
CA ASN A 23 -36.16 4.55 24.00
C ASN A 23 -36.11 4.26 22.48
N VAL A 24 -35.75 3.04 22.12
CA VAL A 24 -35.82 2.52 20.75
C VAL A 24 -36.59 1.20 20.72
N ARG A 25 -37.14 0.83 19.56
CA ARG A 25 -37.86 -0.46 19.44
C ARG A 25 -36.87 -1.62 19.54
N ALA A 26 -37.31 -2.76 20.05
CA ALA A 26 -36.45 -3.94 20.14
C ALA A 26 -35.88 -4.37 18.78
N GLU A 27 -36.68 -4.23 17.72
CA GLU A 27 -36.27 -4.50 16.35
C GLU A 27 -35.19 -3.56 15.79
N ASP A 28 -35.01 -2.39 16.43
CA ASP A 28 -33.95 -1.44 16.12
C ASP A 28 -32.65 -1.72 16.88
N VAL A 29 -32.62 -2.80 17.68
CA VAL A 29 -31.46 -3.26 18.43
C VAL A 29 -30.79 -4.39 17.68
N ILE A 30 -29.74 -4.05 16.94
CA ILE A 30 -28.99 -4.95 16.07
C ILE A 30 -27.79 -5.51 16.83
N GLN A 31 -27.62 -6.81 16.78
CA GLN A 31 -26.47 -7.48 17.33
C GLN A 31 -25.30 -7.49 16.32
N ASN A 32 -24.10 -7.22 16.80
CA ASN A 32 -22.85 -7.37 16.04
C ASN A 32 -21.87 -8.23 16.87
N LEU A 33 -21.84 -9.52 16.60
CA LEU A 33 -20.95 -10.44 17.28
C LEU A 33 -19.49 -10.23 16.84
N THR A 34 -18.56 -10.63 17.70
CA THR A 34 -17.15 -10.66 17.34
C THR A 34 -16.93 -11.74 16.29
N ALA A 35 -16.66 -11.31 15.05
CA ALA A 35 -16.41 -12.19 13.93
C ALA A 35 -14.95 -12.70 13.91
N PRO A 36 -14.66 -13.89 13.38
CA PRO A 36 -13.31 -14.40 13.16
C PRO A 36 -12.49 -13.49 12.23
N SER A 37 -13.17 -12.89 11.26
CA SER A 37 -12.59 -11.91 10.34
C SER A 37 -13.47 -10.67 10.25
N LEU A 38 -12.85 -9.48 10.19
CA LEU A 38 -13.57 -8.22 9.98
C LEU A 38 -14.37 -8.22 8.67
N TYR A 39 -13.92 -8.97 7.69
CA TYR A 39 -14.58 -9.08 6.39
C TYR A 39 -15.92 -9.83 6.45
N GLU A 40 -16.17 -10.59 7.51
CA GLU A 40 -17.46 -11.27 7.73
C GLU A 40 -18.54 -10.36 8.32
N VAL A 41 -18.13 -9.27 8.96
CA VAL A 41 -19.05 -8.36 9.65
C VAL A 41 -20.18 -7.85 8.74
N PRO A 42 -19.95 -7.45 7.48
CA PRO A 42 -21.05 -7.05 6.59
C PRO A 42 -22.10 -8.13 6.38
N LEU A 43 -21.69 -9.39 6.24
CA LEU A 43 -22.62 -10.52 6.08
C LEU A 43 -23.45 -10.77 7.34
N TRP A 44 -22.83 -10.60 8.50
CA TRP A 44 -23.52 -10.77 9.79
C TRP A 44 -24.51 -9.64 10.05
N LEU A 45 -24.14 -8.39 9.77
CA LEU A 45 -25.06 -7.25 9.92
C LEU A 45 -26.24 -7.32 8.95
N GLU A 46 -26.03 -7.85 7.74
CA GLU A 46 -27.10 -8.09 6.79
C GLU A 46 -28.05 -9.18 7.30
N LYS A 47 -27.50 -10.28 7.83
CA LYS A 47 -28.30 -11.36 8.45
C LYS A 47 -29.12 -10.86 9.64
N GLU A 48 -28.62 -9.92 10.43
CA GLU A 48 -29.32 -9.28 11.55
C GLU A 48 -30.33 -8.22 11.09
N GLY A 49 -30.44 -7.94 9.78
CA GLY A 49 -31.41 -7.03 9.20
C GLY A 49 -31.08 -5.55 9.36
N LEU A 50 -29.80 -5.18 9.59
CA LEU A 50 -29.40 -3.77 9.76
C LEU A 50 -29.81 -2.92 8.58
N ALA A 51 -29.62 -3.40 7.35
CA ALA A 51 -29.95 -2.66 6.14
C ALA A 51 -31.46 -2.38 6.03
N ASP A 52 -32.28 -3.36 6.31
CA ASP A 52 -33.75 -3.21 6.28
C ASP A 52 -34.23 -2.21 7.32
N VAL A 53 -33.68 -2.25 8.54
CA VAL A 53 -34.02 -1.31 9.62
C VAL A 53 -33.59 0.12 9.25
N VAL A 54 -32.41 0.29 8.67
CA VAL A 54 -31.94 1.60 8.20
C VAL A 54 -32.83 2.15 7.09
N CYS A 55 -33.13 1.34 6.08
CA CYS A 55 -34.00 1.73 4.95
C CYS A 55 -35.40 2.08 5.44
N HIS A 56 -35.95 1.32 6.38
CA HIS A 56 -37.26 1.60 6.99
C HIS A 56 -37.26 2.99 7.68
N HIS A 57 -36.26 3.29 8.52
CA HIS A 57 -36.18 4.58 9.19
C HIS A 57 -35.98 5.78 8.24
N LEU A 58 -35.21 5.55 7.17
CA LEU A 58 -34.96 6.58 6.16
C LEU A 58 -36.09 6.66 5.10
N LYS A 59 -37.10 5.78 5.17
CA LYS A 59 -38.19 5.66 4.19
C LYS A 59 -37.67 5.46 2.76
N LEU A 60 -36.64 4.63 2.63
CA LEU A 60 -36.04 4.26 1.36
C LEU A 60 -36.61 2.91 0.90
N GLU A 61 -36.91 2.81 -0.39
CA GLU A 61 -37.15 1.53 -1.04
C GLU A 61 -35.82 0.94 -1.49
N CYS A 62 -35.35 -0.08 -0.83
CA CYS A 62 -34.09 -0.75 -1.13
C CYS A 62 -34.32 -2.14 -1.71
N ARG A 63 -33.48 -2.53 -2.66
CA ARG A 63 -33.42 -3.91 -3.14
C ARG A 63 -32.57 -4.73 -2.19
N GLN A 64 -32.81 -6.03 -2.13
CA GLN A 64 -31.91 -6.93 -1.45
C GLN A 64 -30.51 -6.85 -2.07
N PRO A 65 -29.45 -6.75 -1.27
CA PRO A 65 -28.09 -6.65 -1.78
C PRO A 65 -27.64 -7.96 -2.40
N ASP A 66 -26.90 -7.89 -3.50
CA ASP A 66 -26.18 -9.04 -4.03
C ASP A 66 -24.82 -9.13 -3.33
N LEU A 67 -24.68 -10.06 -2.41
CA LEU A 67 -23.46 -10.29 -1.63
C LEU A 67 -22.65 -11.50 -2.11
N LYS A 68 -22.93 -12.02 -3.31
CA LYS A 68 -22.29 -13.23 -3.82
C LYS A 68 -20.79 -13.07 -3.94
N GLU A 69 -20.32 -12.00 -4.57
CA GLU A 69 -18.86 -11.72 -4.72
C GLU A 69 -18.17 -11.56 -3.36
N TRP A 70 -18.86 -10.92 -2.41
CA TRP A 70 -18.36 -10.79 -1.04
C TRP A 70 -18.24 -12.14 -0.33
N GLN A 71 -19.24 -13.01 -0.47
CA GLN A 71 -19.20 -14.36 0.07
C GLN A 71 -18.10 -15.22 -0.56
N GLU A 72 -17.89 -15.10 -1.86
CA GLU A 72 -16.80 -15.77 -2.56
C GLU A 72 -15.44 -15.29 -2.06
N MET A 73 -15.27 -13.99 -1.80
CA MET A 73 -14.06 -13.44 -1.20
C MET A 73 -13.82 -14.02 0.21
N ILE A 74 -14.84 -14.09 1.08
CA ILE A 74 -14.72 -14.71 2.39
C ILE A 74 -14.32 -16.20 2.26
N GLY A 75 -14.86 -16.90 1.28
CA GLY A 75 -14.45 -18.27 0.96
C GLY A 75 -12.95 -18.36 0.65
N ARG A 76 -12.41 -17.41 -0.12
CA ARG A 76 -10.97 -17.33 -0.38
C ARG A 76 -10.16 -17.06 0.89
N VAL A 77 -10.60 -16.11 1.74
CA VAL A 77 -9.94 -15.81 3.03
C VAL A 77 -9.79 -17.08 3.88
N HIS A 78 -10.87 -17.87 3.99
CA HIS A 78 -10.83 -19.11 4.78
C HIS A 78 -10.05 -20.25 4.11
N SER A 79 -9.83 -20.21 2.81
CA SER A 79 -9.12 -21.24 2.04
C SER A 79 -7.62 -20.98 1.88
N CYS A 80 -7.08 -19.90 2.44
CA CYS A 80 -5.65 -19.62 2.40
C CYS A 80 -4.86 -20.78 3.03
N ASN A 81 -4.00 -21.40 2.23
CA ASN A 81 -3.21 -22.57 2.64
C ASN A 81 -1.69 -22.37 2.54
N LYS A 82 -1.28 -21.25 2.00
CA LYS A 82 0.13 -20.81 1.94
C LYS A 82 0.36 -19.76 3.00
N LYS A 83 1.59 -19.69 3.51
CA LYS A 83 2.03 -18.57 4.35
C LYS A 83 3.15 -17.84 3.66
N VAL A 84 3.08 -16.52 3.70
CA VAL A 84 4.09 -15.62 3.11
C VAL A 84 4.43 -14.57 4.15
N THR A 85 5.70 -14.40 4.44
CA THR A 85 6.20 -13.38 5.37
C THR A 85 6.74 -12.19 4.60
N ILE A 86 6.13 -11.03 4.79
CA ILE A 86 6.56 -9.78 4.17
C ILE A 86 7.17 -8.85 5.21
N GLY A 87 8.46 -8.51 5.02
CA GLY A 87 9.12 -7.49 5.82
C GLY A 87 8.65 -6.09 5.43
N LEU A 88 7.92 -5.41 6.32
CA LEU A 88 7.58 -4.01 6.14
C LEU A 88 8.66 -3.16 6.81
N VAL A 89 9.54 -2.58 5.98
CA VAL A 89 10.67 -1.76 6.42
C VAL A 89 10.28 -0.30 6.42
N GLY A 90 9.95 0.25 7.58
CA GLY A 90 9.37 1.59 7.69
C GLY A 90 9.90 2.41 8.85
N LYS A 91 9.51 3.69 8.87
CA LYS A 91 9.85 4.66 9.93
C LYS A 91 8.86 4.68 11.10
N TYR A 92 7.62 4.21 10.87
CA TYR A 92 6.49 4.38 11.79
C TYR A 92 5.94 3.04 12.27
N VAL A 93 6.75 2.00 12.27
CA VAL A 93 6.34 0.63 12.58
C VAL A 93 5.97 0.39 14.05
N GLU A 94 6.37 1.29 14.96
CA GLU A 94 5.94 1.28 16.36
C GLU A 94 4.44 1.58 16.51
N LEU A 95 3.85 2.27 15.56
CA LEU A 95 2.42 2.55 15.46
C LEU A 95 1.90 1.90 14.18
N GLU A 96 1.48 0.64 14.26
CA GLU A 96 1.04 -0.15 13.10
C GLU A 96 -0.08 0.53 12.30
N ASP A 97 -0.94 1.31 12.96
CA ASP A 97 -2.01 2.09 12.32
C ASP A 97 -1.49 3.08 11.26
N ALA A 98 -0.23 3.54 11.39
CA ALA A 98 0.38 4.42 10.39
C ALA A 98 0.52 3.74 9.01
N TYR A 99 0.58 2.43 8.98
CA TYR A 99 0.68 1.62 7.77
C TYR A 99 -0.54 0.71 7.55
N LEU A 100 -1.66 0.98 8.21
CA LEU A 100 -2.87 0.14 8.12
C LEU A 100 -3.27 -0.13 6.66
N SER A 101 -3.29 0.89 5.81
CA SER A 101 -3.65 0.73 4.39
C SER A 101 -2.67 -0.16 3.62
N VAL A 102 -1.37 -0.11 3.95
CA VAL A 102 -0.35 -0.99 3.36
C VAL A 102 -0.55 -2.42 3.83
N ALA A 103 -0.79 -2.61 5.13
CA ALA A 103 -1.05 -3.93 5.71
C ALA A 103 -2.32 -4.58 5.12
N GLU A 104 -3.41 -3.80 4.97
CA GLU A 104 -4.63 -4.29 4.33
C GLU A 104 -4.41 -4.61 2.85
N ALA A 105 -3.66 -3.78 2.11
CA ALA A 105 -3.32 -4.07 0.72
C ALA A 105 -2.53 -5.37 0.57
N LEU A 106 -1.59 -5.66 1.47
CA LEU A 106 -0.85 -6.92 1.50
C LEU A 106 -1.78 -8.11 1.79
N ARG A 107 -2.71 -7.98 2.74
CA ARG A 107 -3.71 -9.01 3.04
C ARG A 107 -4.62 -9.29 1.84
N HIS A 108 -5.10 -8.23 1.17
CA HIS A 108 -5.93 -8.37 -0.05
C HIS A 108 -5.17 -9.10 -1.16
N GLY A 109 -3.90 -8.73 -1.39
CA GLY A 109 -3.04 -9.45 -2.32
C GLY A 109 -2.87 -10.93 -1.94
N GLY A 110 -2.76 -11.21 -0.65
CA GLY A 110 -2.72 -12.56 -0.11
C GLY A 110 -3.99 -13.36 -0.44
N PHE A 111 -5.18 -12.81 -0.22
CA PHE A 111 -6.46 -13.48 -0.49
C PHE A 111 -6.60 -13.87 -1.96
N GLU A 112 -6.21 -12.99 -2.88
CA GLU A 112 -6.22 -13.29 -4.32
C GLU A 112 -5.23 -14.39 -4.71
N ASN A 113 -4.15 -14.56 -3.96
CA ASN A 113 -3.13 -15.58 -4.21
C ASN A 113 -3.25 -16.80 -3.28
N SER A 114 -4.37 -16.94 -2.55
CA SER A 114 -4.62 -18.02 -1.59
C SER A 114 -3.51 -18.15 -0.53
N ALA A 115 -2.98 -17.01 -0.08
CA ALA A 115 -1.90 -16.91 0.88
C ALA A 115 -2.31 -16.07 2.11
N GLU A 116 -1.99 -16.58 3.29
CA GLU A 116 -2.00 -15.80 4.53
C GLU A 116 -0.72 -14.98 4.58
N VAL A 117 -0.84 -13.66 4.71
CA VAL A 117 0.31 -12.77 4.78
C VAL A 117 0.60 -12.43 6.24
N ASP A 118 1.79 -12.85 6.69
CA ASP A 118 2.38 -12.42 7.95
C ASP A 118 3.27 -11.20 7.71
N ILE A 119 3.04 -10.11 8.46
CA ILE A 119 3.79 -8.86 8.31
C ILE A 119 4.82 -8.77 9.43
N LYS A 120 6.09 -8.84 9.04
CA LYS A 120 7.21 -8.59 9.94
C LYS A 120 7.52 -7.10 9.94
N TRP A 121 7.16 -6.41 11.02
CA TRP A 121 7.38 -4.99 11.22
C TRP A 121 8.84 -4.70 11.53
N ILE A 122 9.53 -3.94 10.69
CA ILE A 122 10.97 -3.69 10.78
C ILE A 122 11.24 -2.20 10.82
N GLN A 123 11.74 -1.72 11.97
CA GLN A 123 12.14 -0.33 12.14
C GLN A 123 13.39 -0.04 11.33
N SER A 124 13.27 0.85 10.35
CA SER A 124 14.37 1.15 9.42
C SER A 124 15.61 1.75 10.11
N GLU A 125 15.44 2.48 11.22
CA GLU A 125 16.56 3.04 12.00
C GLU A 125 17.46 1.97 12.63
N ASN A 126 16.97 0.75 12.81
CA ASN A 126 17.72 -0.35 13.39
C ASN A 126 18.53 -1.15 12.35
N LEU A 127 18.34 -0.83 11.06
CA LEU A 127 19.00 -1.52 9.96
C LEU A 127 20.33 -0.87 9.60
N ASN A 128 21.34 -1.71 9.48
CA ASN A 128 22.67 -1.39 8.96
C ASN A 128 23.32 -2.65 8.38
N GLU A 129 24.50 -2.56 7.84
CA GLU A 129 25.24 -3.68 7.22
C GLU A 129 25.35 -4.93 8.13
N ASN A 130 25.42 -4.74 9.45
CA ASN A 130 25.60 -5.87 10.40
C ASN A 130 24.27 -6.49 10.83
N THR A 131 23.15 -5.75 10.76
CA THR A 131 21.85 -6.20 11.30
C THR A 131 20.85 -6.59 10.21
N VAL A 132 21.03 -6.12 8.98
CA VAL A 132 20.07 -6.29 7.89
C VAL A 132 19.78 -7.77 7.58
N ALA A 133 20.81 -8.61 7.55
CA ALA A 133 20.67 -10.03 7.24
C ALA A 133 19.83 -10.77 8.29
N GLU A 134 20.05 -10.49 9.58
CA GLU A 134 19.27 -11.06 10.69
C GLU A 134 17.84 -10.54 10.70
N MET A 135 17.68 -9.23 10.54
CA MET A 135 16.37 -8.61 10.60
C MET A 135 15.47 -8.99 9.42
N LEU A 136 16.03 -9.23 8.24
CA LEU A 136 15.28 -9.69 7.06
C LEU A 136 15.21 -11.22 6.93
N HIS A 137 15.83 -11.95 7.86
CA HIS A 137 15.79 -13.42 7.82
C HIS A 137 14.34 -13.93 7.88
N GLY A 138 14.02 -14.85 6.97
CA GLY A 138 12.70 -15.48 6.88
C GLY A 138 11.65 -14.63 6.16
N CYS A 139 12.00 -13.47 5.61
CA CYS A 139 11.09 -12.71 4.74
C CYS A 139 11.11 -13.28 3.30
N ASP A 140 9.94 -13.58 2.77
CA ASP A 140 9.74 -13.99 1.37
C ASP A 140 9.74 -12.79 0.41
N GLY A 141 9.53 -11.60 0.94
CA GLY A 141 9.60 -10.32 0.25
C GLY A 141 9.70 -9.16 1.21
N ILE A 142 10.06 -7.99 0.71
CA ILE A 142 10.04 -6.75 1.49
C ILE A 142 9.21 -5.66 0.81
N ILE A 143 8.60 -4.82 1.64
CA ILE A 143 7.95 -3.59 1.21
C ILE A 143 8.57 -2.40 1.95
N VAL A 144 8.95 -1.36 1.20
CA VAL A 144 9.44 -0.10 1.75
C VAL A 144 8.40 0.97 1.45
N PRO A 145 7.59 1.35 2.45
CA PRO A 145 6.46 2.28 2.24
C PRO A 145 6.91 3.73 2.12
N GLY A 146 5.93 4.60 1.86
CA GLY A 146 6.10 6.04 1.86
C GLY A 146 6.43 6.61 3.25
N GLY A 147 7.01 7.80 3.25
CA GLY A 147 7.36 8.56 4.45
C GLY A 147 7.94 9.92 4.10
N PHE A 148 8.26 10.73 5.11
CA PHE A 148 8.86 12.05 4.97
C PHE A 148 10.06 12.22 5.91
N GLY A 149 11.00 13.09 5.51
CA GLY A 149 12.20 13.40 6.30
C GLY A 149 13.28 12.32 6.23
N ASP A 150 14.39 12.58 6.87
CA ASP A 150 15.68 11.86 6.77
C ASP A 150 15.83 10.67 7.72
N ARG A 151 14.96 10.56 8.72
CA ARG A 151 15.03 9.51 9.74
C ARG A 151 14.92 8.12 9.11
N GLY A 152 15.86 7.23 9.38
CA GLY A 152 15.83 5.81 8.97
C GLY A 152 16.03 5.53 7.47
N ILE A 153 16.40 6.53 6.64
CA ILE A 153 16.58 6.34 5.20
C ILE A 153 17.77 5.42 4.87
N GLU A 154 18.86 5.51 5.60
CA GLU A 154 20.03 4.64 5.35
C GLU A 154 19.68 3.18 5.61
N GLY A 155 18.91 2.89 6.65
CA GLY A 155 18.42 1.54 6.88
C GLY A 155 17.43 1.04 5.80
N MET A 156 16.62 1.93 5.21
CA MET A 156 15.80 1.57 4.03
C MET A 156 16.70 1.24 2.84
N ILE A 157 17.74 2.02 2.59
CA ILE A 157 18.71 1.78 1.51
C ILE A 157 19.43 0.44 1.71
N GLU A 158 19.87 0.13 2.94
CA GLU A 158 20.50 -1.16 3.25
C GLU A 158 19.54 -2.34 3.08
N ALA A 159 18.26 -2.21 3.46
CA ALA A 159 17.27 -3.25 3.21
C ALA A 159 17.04 -3.48 1.71
N ILE A 160 16.96 -2.42 0.92
CA ILE A 160 16.77 -2.48 -0.54
C ILE A 160 18.01 -3.12 -1.20
N LYS A 161 19.22 -2.73 -0.78
CA LYS A 161 20.48 -3.32 -1.24
C LYS A 161 20.51 -4.83 -0.95
N TYR A 162 20.21 -5.22 0.29
CA TYR A 162 20.15 -6.61 0.69
C TYR A 162 19.15 -7.40 -0.16
N ALA A 163 17.94 -6.87 -0.36
CA ALA A 163 16.93 -7.50 -1.19
C ALA A 163 17.38 -7.64 -2.66
N ARG A 164 17.98 -6.60 -3.23
CA ARG A 164 18.50 -6.64 -4.61
C ARG A 164 19.59 -7.69 -4.78
N GLU A 165 20.56 -7.75 -3.87
CA GLU A 165 21.70 -8.66 -3.93
C GLU A 165 21.30 -10.11 -3.69
N HIS A 166 20.36 -10.35 -2.76
CA HIS A 166 19.89 -11.69 -2.39
C HIS A 166 18.66 -12.16 -3.19
N LYS A 167 18.21 -11.36 -4.18
CA LYS A 167 17.04 -11.67 -5.03
C LYS A 167 15.75 -11.86 -4.24
N ILE A 168 15.60 -11.14 -3.13
CA ILE A 168 14.36 -11.11 -2.35
C ILE A 168 13.40 -10.13 -3.03
N PRO A 169 12.17 -10.53 -3.35
CA PRO A 169 11.16 -9.63 -3.90
C PRO A 169 11.04 -8.34 -3.11
N MET A 170 11.12 -7.19 -3.81
CA MET A 170 11.10 -5.87 -3.20
C MET A 170 10.10 -4.95 -3.89
N PHE A 171 9.29 -4.26 -3.08
CA PHE A 171 8.37 -3.24 -3.56
C PHE A 171 8.58 -1.93 -2.79
N GLY A 172 8.99 -0.89 -3.50
CA GLY A 172 9.20 0.45 -2.95
C GLY A 172 8.05 1.40 -3.32
N ILE A 173 7.48 2.08 -2.33
CA ILE A 173 6.35 2.99 -2.53
C ILE A 173 6.76 4.41 -2.17
N CYS A 174 6.60 5.37 -3.08
CA CYS A 174 6.89 6.79 -2.90
C CYS A 174 8.33 6.99 -2.39
N LEU A 175 8.56 7.25 -1.11
CA LEU A 175 9.90 7.30 -0.53
C LEU A 175 10.67 5.98 -0.78
N GLY A 176 10.02 4.84 -0.70
CA GLY A 176 10.65 3.54 -0.99
C GLY A 176 11.15 3.41 -2.42
N MET A 177 10.43 3.94 -3.41
CA MET A 177 10.94 4.06 -4.78
C MET A 177 12.14 5.00 -4.85
N GLN A 178 12.06 6.17 -4.21
CA GLN A 178 13.16 7.14 -4.20
C GLN A 178 14.42 6.53 -3.60
N MET A 179 14.29 5.80 -2.49
CA MET A 179 15.43 5.09 -1.87
C MET A 179 15.95 3.94 -2.74
N SER A 180 15.09 3.32 -3.56
CA SER A 180 15.55 2.32 -4.55
C SER A 180 16.40 2.94 -5.64
N VAL A 181 16.06 4.14 -6.09
CA VAL A 181 16.88 4.91 -7.05
C VAL A 181 18.21 5.32 -6.43
N VAL A 182 18.19 5.81 -5.18
CA VAL A 182 19.42 6.19 -4.44
C VAL A 182 20.31 4.96 -4.24
N GLU A 183 19.77 3.83 -3.81
CA GLU A 183 20.51 2.58 -3.65
C GLU A 183 21.18 2.16 -4.95
N PHE A 184 20.41 2.13 -6.05
CA PHE A 184 20.92 1.74 -7.35
C PHE A 184 22.01 2.70 -7.85
N ALA A 185 21.83 4.00 -7.64
CA ALA A 185 22.82 5.01 -7.98
C ALA A 185 24.13 4.81 -7.22
N ARG A 186 24.07 4.56 -5.91
CA ARG A 186 25.26 4.35 -5.07
C ARG A 186 25.99 3.05 -5.42
N HIS A 187 25.26 1.93 -5.43
CA HIS A 187 25.88 0.59 -5.41
C HIS A 187 25.99 -0.06 -6.79
N VAL A 188 25.22 0.40 -7.79
CA VAL A 188 25.28 -0.14 -9.14
C VAL A 188 25.87 0.86 -10.13
N ALA A 189 25.47 2.13 -10.06
CA ALA A 189 25.99 3.15 -10.96
C ALA A 189 27.32 3.77 -10.47
N GLY A 190 27.71 3.55 -9.21
CA GLY A 190 28.99 4.02 -8.66
C GLY A 190 28.99 5.51 -8.32
N LEU A 191 27.82 6.12 -8.10
CA LEU A 191 27.67 7.50 -7.66
C LEU A 191 27.76 7.58 -6.13
N GLU A 192 28.97 7.49 -5.60
CA GLU A 192 29.20 7.54 -4.15
C GLU A 192 28.63 8.84 -3.56
N GLY A 193 27.80 8.72 -2.51
CA GLY A 193 27.12 9.84 -1.87
C GLY A 193 25.85 10.31 -2.57
N ALA A 194 25.36 9.61 -3.63
CA ALA A 194 24.06 9.91 -4.23
C ALA A 194 22.93 9.90 -3.20
N ASN A 195 22.02 10.87 -3.26
CA ASN A 195 20.94 11.01 -2.30
C ASN A 195 19.75 11.80 -2.89
N SER A 196 18.74 12.02 -2.07
CA SER A 196 17.70 13.00 -2.32
C SER A 196 18.12 14.38 -1.79
N SER A 197 17.83 15.44 -2.55
CA SER A 197 17.99 16.83 -2.08
C SER A 197 17.04 17.19 -0.92
N GLU A 198 16.09 16.35 -0.61
CA GLU A 198 15.24 16.49 0.59
C GLU A 198 16.06 16.44 1.88
N PHE A 199 17.13 15.66 1.89
CA PHE A 199 17.90 15.34 3.11
C PHE A 199 19.18 16.18 3.27
N GLY A 200 19.39 17.14 2.41
CA GLY A 200 20.53 18.05 2.45
C GLY A 200 21.35 18.03 1.16
N ASP A 201 22.49 18.71 1.21
CA ASP A 201 23.40 18.79 0.07
C ASP A 201 24.01 17.43 -0.27
N THR A 202 23.99 17.08 -1.55
CA THR A 202 24.55 15.83 -2.06
C THR A 202 25.29 16.08 -3.37
N PRO A 203 26.42 15.39 -3.63
CA PRO A 203 27.13 15.53 -4.91
C PRO A 203 26.31 15.01 -6.09
N TYR A 204 25.38 14.11 -5.85
CA TYR A 204 24.54 13.50 -6.87
C TYR A 204 23.08 13.45 -6.41
N PRO A 205 22.28 14.54 -6.61
CA PRO A 205 20.88 14.59 -6.23
C PRO A 205 20.03 13.80 -7.25
N VAL A 206 20.09 12.46 -7.15
CA VAL A 206 19.34 11.55 -8.07
C VAL A 206 17.82 11.60 -7.82
N ILE A 207 17.42 12.10 -6.67
CA ILE A 207 16.06 12.53 -6.34
C ILE A 207 16.14 14.01 -6.02
N ASP A 208 15.31 14.81 -6.72
CA ASP A 208 15.35 16.28 -6.55
C ASP A 208 13.94 16.86 -6.48
N ILE A 209 13.86 18.11 -6.03
CA ILE A 209 12.59 18.82 -5.95
C ILE A 209 12.05 19.11 -7.35
N MET A 210 10.77 18.91 -7.56
CA MET A 210 10.11 19.28 -8.82
C MET A 210 10.31 20.76 -9.15
N ASP A 211 10.56 21.11 -10.40
CA ASP A 211 10.71 22.50 -10.85
C ASP A 211 9.54 23.37 -10.44
N SER A 212 8.32 22.83 -10.51
CA SER A 212 7.10 23.50 -10.08
C SER A 212 6.99 23.73 -8.57
N GLN A 213 7.91 23.18 -7.78
CA GLN A 213 7.94 23.24 -6.31
C GLN A 213 9.10 24.08 -5.75
N LYS A 214 10.05 24.53 -6.60
CA LYS A 214 11.26 25.25 -6.18
C LYS A 214 10.97 26.59 -5.52
N ASP A 215 9.95 27.30 -5.99
CA ASP A 215 9.61 28.67 -5.52
C ASP A 215 8.51 28.71 -4.45
N ILE A 216 8.10 27.55 -3.92
CA ILE A 216 7.00 27.46 -2.96
C ILE A 216 7.51 27.67 -1.53
N THR A 217 7.15 28.79 -0.93
CA THR A 217 7.48 29.13 0.48
C THR A 217 6.48 28.53 1.47
N GLU A 218 5.20 28.46 1.13
CA GLU A 218 4.17 27.85 1.95
C GLU A 218 3.97 26.38 1.54
N LYS A 219 4.43 25.45 2.37
CA LYS A 219 4.47 24.02 2.05
C LYS A 219 3.12 23.29 2.16
N GLY A 220 2.11 23.91 2.77
CA GLY A 220 0.80 23.28 2.96
C GLY A 220 -0.01 23.15 1.68
N GLY A 221 -0.43 21.92 1.31
CA GLY A 221 -1.33 21.69 0.18
C GLY A 221 -0.75 21.89 -1.22
N THR A 222 0.56 22.14 -1.36
CA THR A 222 1.24 22.46 -2.62
C THR A 222 2.00 21.29 -3.26
N MET A 223 1.95 20.10 -2.65
CA MET A 223 2.52 18.89 -3.23
C MET A 223 1.80 18.50 -4.52
N ARG A 224 2.41 17.61 -5.30
CA ARG A 224 1.70 16.87 -6.35
C ARG A 224 0.71 15.93 -5.68
N LEU A 225 -0.55 16.36 -5.65
CA LEU A 225 -1.66 15.68 -4.96
C LEU A 225 -2.73 15.25 -5.96
N GLY A 226 -3.23 14.02 -5.79
CA GLY A 226 -4.37 13.53 -6.56
C GLY A 226 -4.02 12.48 -7.58
N LEU A 227 -4.94 12.24 -8.52
CA LEU A 227 -4.90 11.17 -9.51
C LEU A 227 -4.21 11.67 -10.78
N TYR A 228 -3.10 11.04 -11.16
CA TYR A 228 -2.33 11.38 -12.36
C TYR A 228 -2.16 10.17 -13.28
N PRO A 229 -2.14 10.41 -14.60
CA PRO A 229 -1.91 9.35 -15.57
C PRO A 229 -0.43 8.94 -15.61
N CYS A 230 -0.19 7.64 -15.75
CA CYS A 230 1.13 7.05 -15.96
C CYS A 230 1.07 6.09 -17.15
N LYS A 231 1.98 6.24 -18.10
CA LYS A 231 2.15 5.36 -19.25
C LYS A 231 3.21 4.31 -18.92
N LEU A 232 2.81 3.05 -18.96
CA LEU A 232 3.68 1.92 -18.68
C LEU A 232 4.47 1.49 -19.92
N ALA A 233 5.72 1.08 -19.71
CA ALA A 233 6.54 0.48 -20.77
C ALA A 233 6.00 -0.92 -21.12
N ASP A 234 5.89 -1.24 -22.42
CA ASP A 234 5.24 -2.46 -22.94
C ASP A 234 5.78 -3.77 -22.35
N ASN A 235 7.07 -3.82 -22.03
CA ASN A 235 7.77 -4.99 -21.51
C ASN A 235 8.00 -4.96 -20.00
N SER A 236 7.31 -4.04 -19.29
CA SER A 236 7.42 -3.92 -17.83
C SER A 236 6.53 -4.93 -17.11
N ARG A 237 6.89 -5.26 -15.85
CA ARG A 237 6.03 -6.06 -14.97
C ARG A 237 4.73 -5.33 -14.66
N CYS A 238 4.82 -4.02 -14.44
CA CYS A 238 3.65 -3.22 -14.19
C CYS A 238 2.66 -3.28 -15.35
N ALA A 239 3.11 -3.27 -16.61
CA ALA A 239 2.21 -3.43 -17.76
C ALA A 239 1.49 -4.79 -17.74
N GLU A 240 2.19 -5.86 -17.39
CA GLU A 240 1.60 -7.21 -17.29
C GLU A 240 0.55 -7.28 -16.14
N ILE A 241 0.84 -6.67 -14.98
CA ILE A 241 -0.03 -6.72 -13.80
C ILE A 241 -1.28 -5.87 -13.98
N TYR A 242 -1.09 -4.63 -14.40
CA TYR A 242 -2.22 -3.73 -14.60
C TYR A 242 -3.09 -4.14 -15.79
N SER A 243 -2.49 -4.76 -16.81
CA SER A 243 -3.20 -5.15 -18.05
C SER A 243 -4.10 -4.06 -18.60
N ALA A 244 -3.69 -2.80 -18.41
CA ALA A 244 -4.50 -1.63 -18.71
C ALA A 244 -4.54 -1.35 -20.22
N PRO A 245 -5.67 -0.90 -20.77
CA PRO A 245 -5.77 -0.49 -22.16
C PRO A 245 -4.70 0.55 -22.51
N GLN A 246 -3.98 0.32 -23.62
CA GLN A 246 -2.90 1.20 -24.11
C GLN A 246 -1.76 1.42 -23.09
N ASN A 247 -1.63 0.54 -22.09
CA ASN A 247 -0.69 0.68 -20.97
C ASN A 247 -0.79 2.03 -20.24
N LEU A 248 -1.98 2.63 -20.18
CA LEU A 248 -2.24 3.86 -19.48
C LEU A 248 -3.00 3.59 -18.20
N ILE A 249 -2.38 3.87 -17.08
CA ILE A 249 -2.98 3.76 -15.74
C ILE A 249 -3.17 5.16 -15.12
N ARG A 250 -3.92 5.22 -14.05
CA ARG A 250 -4.06 6.43 -13.23
C ARG A 250 -3.83 6.06 -11.78
N GLU A 251 -2.88 6.74 -11.15
CA GLU A 251 -2.46 6.48 -9.79
C GLU A 251 -2.45 7.74 -8.95
N ARG A 252 -2.68 7.61 -7.65
CA ARG A 252 -2.67 8.76 -6.74
C ARG A 252 -1.26 9.05 -6.26
N HIS A 253 -0.96 10.33 -6.20
CA HIS A 253 0.33 10.87 -5.77
C HIS A 253 0.20 11.78 -4.56
N ARG A 254 1.25 11.78 -3.74
CA ARG A 254 1.42 12.71 -2.61
C ARG A 254 2.92 12.89 -2.36
N HIS A 255 3.58 13.65 -3.20
CA HIS A 255 5.02 13.89 -3.08
C HIS A 255 5.41 15.27 -3.63
N ARG A 256 6.65 15.66 -3.35
CA ARG A 256 7.27 16.92 -3.78
C ARG A 256 8.59 16.67 -4.49
N TRP A 257 9.34 15.66 -4.06
CA TRP A 257 10.57 15.20 -4.68
C TRP A 257 10.29 14.05 -5.62
N GLU A 258 11.12 13.96 -6.66
CA GLU A 258 10.98 12.93 -7.67
C GLU A 258 12.32 12.62 -8.35
N PHE A 259 12.32 11.62 -9.22
CA PHE A 259 13.47 11.19 -9.97
C PHE A 259 14.06 12.36 -10.78
N ASN A 260 15.38 12.63 -10.62
CA ASN A 260 16.07 13.66 -11.36
C ASN A 260 16.49 13.18 -12.75
N ASN A 261 15.88 13.77 -13.77
CA ASN A 261 16.09 13.40 -15.16
C ASN A 261 17.54 13.56 -15.68
N GLU A 262 18.38 14.34 -15.01
CA GLU A 262 19.82 14.46 -15.36
C GLU A 262 20.55 13.11 -15.24
N TYR A 263 20.09 12.24 -14.34
CA TYR A 263 20.66 10.90 -14.13
C TYR A 263 19.95 9.80 -14.91
N ARG A 264 18.89 10.11 -15.64
CA ARG A 264 18.04 9.14 -16.34
C ARG A 264 18.87 8.21 -17.23
N LYS A 265 19.59 8.80 -18.18
CA LYS A 265 20.40 8.02 -19.12
C LYS A 265 21.46 7.17 -18.43
N LEU A 266 22.14 7.71 -17.43
CA LEU A 266 23.18 6.98 -16.71
C LEU A 266 22.63 5.75 -15.99
N LEU A 267 21.49 5.89 -15.31
CA LEU A 267 20.87 4.78 -14.57
C LEU A 267 20.27 3.73 -15.50
N GLU A 268 19.68 4.15 -16.63
CA GLU A 268 19.21 3.24 -17.69
C GLU A 268 20.38 2.45 -18.31
N ASP A 269 21.49 3.11 -18.63
CA ASP A 269 22.69 2.46 -19.16
C ASP A 269 23.30 1.43 -18.18
N LYS A 270 23.01 1.57 -16.87
CA LYS A 270 23.40 0.63 -15.82
C LYS A 270 22.35 -0.46 -15.55
N GLY A 271 21.22 -0.42 -16.23
CA GLY A 271 20.20 -1.48 -16.21
C GLY A 271 18.96 -1.19 -15.36
N LEU A 272 18.80 0.03 -14.84
CA LEU A 272 17.53 0.44 -14.23
C LEU A 272 16.50 0.67 -15.36
N MET A 273 15.36 0.02 -15.26
CA MET A 273 14.27 0.19 -16.23
C MET A 273 13.29 1.27 -15.74
N LEU A 274 13.03 2.27 -16.56
CA LEU A 274 11.98 3.26 -16.31
C LEU A 274 10.66 2.69 -16.83
N ALA A 275 9.96 1.99 -15.96
CA ALA A 275 8.80 1.18 -16.33
C ALA A 275 7.50 1.98 -16.43
N GLY A 276 7.45 3.19 -15.86
CA GLY A 276 6.30 4.09 -15.96
C GLY A 276 6.73 5.54 -16.02
N LEU A 277 6.11 6.29 -16.93
CA LEU A 277 6.38 7.71 -17.15
C LEU A 277 5.07 8.51 -17.16
N SER A 278 5.14 9.80 -16.81
CA SER A 278 4.04 10.72 -17.13
C SER A 278 3.81 10.77 -18.65
N PRO A 279 2.59 11.09 -19.14
CA PRO A 279 2.31 11.09 -20.59
C PRO A 279 3.17 12.05 -21.42
N ASP A 280 3.70 13.09 -20.79
CA ASP A 280 4.67 14.03 -21.40
C ASP A 280 6.13 13.57 -21.24
N GLU A 281 6.33 12.38 -20.67
CA GLU A 281 7.63 11.73 -20.41
C GLU A 281 8.60 12.49 -19.51
N LYS A 282 8.12 13.53 -18.82
CA LYS A 282 8.96 14.36 -17.94
C LYS A 282 9.20 13.77 -16.57
N LEU A 283 8.25 12.97 -16.06
CA LEU A 283 8.30 12.40 -14.73
C LEU A 283 8.45 10.90 -14.79
N VAL A 284 9.36 10.35 -13.98
CA VAL A 284 9.53 8.91 -13.79
C VAL A 284 8.64 8.47 -12.64
N GLU A 285 7.65 7.66 -12.96
CA GLU A 285 6.62 7.21 -12.02
C GLU A 285 6.87 5.82 -11.46
N ILE A 286 7.56 4.98 -12.26
CA ILE A 286 7.85 3.59 -11.90
C ILE A 286 9.25 3.21 -12.37
N VAL A 287 9.99 2.55 -11.49
CA VAL A 287 11.29 1.94 -11.79
C VAL A 287 11.23 0.44 -11.53
N GLU A 288 11.91 -0.35 -12.36
CA GLU A 288 12.02 -1.80 -12.22
C GLU A 288 13.44 -2.29 -12.51
N LEU A 289 13.78 -3.46 -12.00
CA LEU A 289 14.86 -4.27 -12.57
C LEU A 289 14.30 -5.31 -13.52
N PRO A 290 14.97 -5.56 -14.66
CA PRO A 290 14.54 -6.56 -15.64
C PRO A 290 14.37 -7.96 -15.01
N LYS A 291 13.43 -8.75 -15.52
CA LYS A 291 13.10 -10.10 -14.99
C LYS A 291 14.28 -11.07 -14.94
N ASN A 292 15.19 -10.94 -15.89
CA ASN A 292 16.42 -11.75 -15.94
C ASN A 292 17.47 -11.29 -14.93
N VAL A 293 17.32 -10.09 -14.36
CA VAL A 293 18.23 -9.53 -13.36
C VAL A 293 17.70 -9.80 -11.95
N HIS A 294 16.41 -9.58 -11.72
CA HIS A 294 15.80 -9.75 -10.41
C HIS A 294 14.39 -10.34 -10.49
N PRO A 295 14.00 -11.30 -9.62
CA PRO A 295 12.67 -11.92 -9.67
C PRO A 295 11.53 -10.91 -9.50
N TRP A 296 11.70 -9.93 -8.62
CA TRP A 296 10.75 -8.84 -8.41
C TRP A 296 11.42 -7.65 -7.73
N PHE A 297 11.66 -6.58 -8.45
CA PHE A 297 12.19 -5.32 -7.92
C PHE A 297 11.45 -4.18 -8.60
N VAL A 298 10.52 -3.57 -7.89
CA VAL A 298 9.61 -2.54 -8.41
C VAL A 298 9.55 -1.39 -7.42
N GLY A 299 9.68 -0.18 -7.92
CA GLY A 299 9.44 1.04 -7.17
C GLY A 299 8.41 1.91 -7.86
N VAL A 300 7.40 2.41 -7.13
CA VAL A 300 6.35 3.29 -7.65
C VAL A 300 6.32 4.61 -6.88
N GLN A 301 6.22 5.74 -7.58
CA GLN A 301 6.11 7.06 -6.95
C GLN A 301 4.71 7.32 -6.37
N SER A 302 3.72 6.61 -6.86
CA SER A 302 2.33 6.71 -6.41
C SER A 302 2.13 6.15 -4.99
N VAL A 303 0.98 6.50 -4.39
CA VAL A 303 0.53 6.05 -3.06
C VAL A 303 -0.87 5.44 -3.13
N SER A 304 -1.13 4.63 -4.12
CA SER A 304 -2.45 4.09 -4.45
C SER A 304 -3.09 3.25 -3.34
N TYR A 305 -2.29 2.64 -2.47
CA TYR A 305 -2.78 1.93 -1.28
C TYR A 305 -3.64 2.80 -0.37
N THR A 306 -3.54 4.12 -0.44
CA THR A 306 -4.39 5.03 0.36
C THR A 306 -5.86 5.00 -0.06
N HIS A 307 -6.19 4.33 -1.15
CA HIS A 307 -7.54 4.22 -1.72
C HIS A 307 -7.90 2.80 -2.11
N LEU A 308 -7.10 1.81 -1.67
CA LEU A 308 -7.50 0.42 -1.80
C LEU A 308 -8.75 0.21 -0.95
N THR A 309 -9.86 0.09 -1.62
CA THR A 309 -11.07 -0.52 -1.08
C THR A 309 -11.10 -1.96 -1.54
N LEU A 310 -11.71 -2.82 -0.74
CA LEU A 310 -12.00 -4.21 -1.09
C LEU A 310 -12.69 -4.32 -2.46
N PRO A 311 -12.89 -5.50 -3.04
CA PRO A 311 -13.11 -5.80 -4.48
C PRO A 311 -14.00 -4.87 -5.30
N THR A 312 -14.42 -3.79 -4.72
CA THR A 312 -15.20 -2.72 -5.35
C THR A 312 -14.38 -1.82 -6.28
N ASN A 313 -13.05 -1.99 -6.37
CA ASN A 313 -12.22 -1.15 -7.22
C ASN A 313 -12.47 -1.30 -8.72
N SER A 314 -13.21 -2.32 -9.12
CA SER A 314 -13.72 -2.45 -10.49
C SER A 314 -14.96 -1.59 -10.76
N LEU A 315 -15.49 -0.89 -9.75
CA LEU A 315 -16.74 -0.13 -9.82
C LEU A 315 -16.56 1.39 -9.65
N VAL A 316 -15.32 1.90 -9.56
CA VAL A 316 -15.03 3.34 -9.45
C VAL A 316 -14.20 3.82 -10.62
#